data_6191858c21349e845cf9353059d2b3a8
#
_entry.id   6191858c21349e845cf9353059d2b3a8
#
_cell.length_a   1.000
_cell.length_b   1.000
_cell.length_c   1.000
_cell.angle_alpha   90.00
_cell.angle_beta   90.00
_cell.angle_gamma   90.00
#
_symmetry.space_group_name_H-M   'P 1'
#
loop_
_entity.id
_entity.type
_entity.pdbx_description
1 polymer ?
#
loop_
_entity_poly.entity_id
_entity_poly.type
_entity_poly.pdbx_seq_one_letter_code
_entity_poly.pdbx_strand_id
1 'polypeptide(L)'
;MLKPKKIAKIAITTLIAILLTIFLIFYRPVSLWGDTRYEPVYSGSMEPAIPVGSIVVIKPVDPETLTIGDIICFKIESESPTTVTHRIINITAQGFITKGDANEDPDTWIVKKENVVGKVIATIPYLGYLGHFVRTPIGFTLLIIIPATLLIIMEIKNIIKEVKKKKPS
;
A
#
# COMPACT_ATOMS: atom_id res chain seq x y z
N MET A 1 -28.51 1.71 -27.55
CA MET A 1 -28.39 1.43 -26.09
C MET A 1 -27.84 0.01 -25.90
N LEU A 2 -26.82 -0.16 -25.05
CA LEU A 2 -26.28 -1.48 -24.73
C LEU A 2 -27.32 -2.27 -23.91
N LYS A 3 -27.47 -3.56 -24.22
CA LYS A 3 -28.38 -4.44 -23.48
C LYS A 3 -27.96 -4.52 -22.01
N PRO A 4 -28.89 -4.51 -21.02
CA PRO A 4 -28.54 -4.46 -19.58
C PRO A 4 -27.58 -5.58 -19.15
N LYS A 5 -27.66 -6.77 -19.76
CA LYS A 5 -26.72 -7.88 -19.51
C LYS A 5 -25.27 -7.56 -19.96
N LYS A 6 -25.09 -6.78 -21.03
CA LYS A 6 -23.77 -6.38 -21.51
C LYS A 6 -23.16 -5.32 -20.60
N ILE A 7 -23.99 -4.39 -20.08
CA ILE A 7 -23.57 -3.39 -19.10
C ILE A 7 -23.13 -4.07 -17.80
N ALA A 8 -23.92 -5.01 -17.27
CA ALA A 8 -23.57 -5.75 -16.06
C ALA A 8 -22.25 -6.55 -16.23
N LYS A 9 -22.05 -7.21 -17.38
CA LYS A 9 -20.78 -7.93 -17.65
C LYS A 9 -19.59 -6.98 -17.66
N ILE A 10 -19.70 -5.82 -18.33
CA ILE A 10 -18.64 -4.82 -18.37
C ILE A 10 -18.35 -4.31 -16.96
N ALA A 11 -19.37 -3.93 -16.19
CA ALA A 11 -19.19 -3.41 -14.83
C ALA A 11 -18.49 -4.42 -13.91
N ILE A 12 -18.88 -5.70 -13.97
CA ILE A 12 -18.27 -6.76 -13.15
C ILE A 12 -16.81 -7.01 -13.58
N THR A 13 -16.54 -7.07 -14.88
CA THR A 13 -15.16 -7.26 -15.39
C THR A 13 -14.26 -6.09 -14.99
N THR A 14 -14.77 -4.87 -15.09
CA THR A 14 -14.05 -3.66 -14.66
C THR A 14 -13.79 -3.67 -13.15
N LEU A 15 -14.79 -4.04 -12.34
CA LEU A 15 -14.62 -4.15 -10.89
C LEU A 15 -13.54 -5.17 -10.53
N ILE A 16 -13.51 -6.32 -11.18
CA ILE A 16 -12.47 -7.33 -10.92
C ILE A 16 -11.10 -6.86 -11.38
N ALA A 17 -11.00 -6.21 -12.54
CA ALA A 17 -9.74 -5.63 -12.98
C ALA A 17 -9.22 -4.61 -11.96
N ILE A 18 -10.09 -3.76 -11.42
CA ILE A 18 -9.74 -2.80 -10.37
C ILE A 18 -9.28 -3.54 -9.10
N LEU A 19 -10.03 -4.54 -8.63
CA LEU A 19 -9.68 -5.31 -7.44
C LEU A 19 -8.36 -6.08 -7.61
N LEU A 20 -8.13 -6.66 -8.79
CA LEU A 20 -6.87 -7.32 -9.12
C LEU A 20 -5.69 -6.35 -9.15
N THR A 21 -5.90 -5.16 -9.70
CA THR A 21 -4.89 -4.09 -9.73
C THR A 21 -4.56 -3.63 -8.32
N ILE A 22 -5.57 -3.39 -7.49
CA ILE A 22 -5.40 -3.05 -6.07
C ILE A 22 -4.65 -4.17 -5.35
N PHE A 23 -5.03 -5.44 -5.56
CA PHE A 23 -4.35 -6.58 -4.98
C PHE A 23 -2.87 -6.63 -5.37
N LEU A 24 -2.55 -6.46 -6.67
CA LEU A 24 -1.17 -6.46 -7.15
C LEU A 24 -0.34 -5.32 -6.54
N ILE A 25 -0.93 -4.14 -6.37
CA ILE A 25 -0.28 -2.98 -5.73
C ILE A 25 0.04 -3.29 -4.25
N PHE A 26 -0.87 -3.93 -3.52
CA PHE A 26 -0.69 -4.20 -2.09
C PHE A 26 0.05 -5.49 -1.77
N TYR A 27 0.02 -6.49 -2.65
CA TYR A 27 0.65 -7.81 -2.41
C TYR A 27 2.12 -7.86 -2.81
N ARG A 28 2.51 -7.05 -3.79
CA ARG A 28 3.92 -6.77 -4.07
C ARG A 28 4.12 -5.26 -3.96
N PRO A 29 5.09 -4.79 -3.18
CA PRO A 29 5.59 -3.44 -3.34
C PRO A 29 6.33 -3.38 -4.69
N VAL A 30 5.57 -3.34 -5.75
CA VAL A 30 6.13 -3.09 -7.07
C VAL A 30 6.48 -1.63 -7.06
N SER A 31 7.74 -1.31 -7.28
CA SER A 31 8.19 0.02 -7.67
C SER A 31 7.65 0.33 -9.08
N LEU A 32 6.32 0.48 -9.19
CA LEU A 32 5.66 0.88 -10.44
C LEU A 32 6.08 2.28 -10.86
N TRP A 33 6.71 3.04 -9.95
CA TRP A 33 7.09 4.44 -10.11
C TRP A 33 8.58 4.64 -9.72
N GLY A 34 9.48 3.83 -10.24
CA GLY A 34 10.90 3.88 -9.92
C GLY A 34 11.23 3.33 -8.53
N ASP A 35 12.15 3.99 -7.81
CA ASP A 35 12.62 3.55 -6.48
C ASP A 35 11.67 3.90 -5.33
N THR A 36 10.46 4.43 -5.64
CA THR A 36 9.47 4.82 -4.64
C THR A 36 8.92 3.61 -3.90
N ARG A 37 8.87 3.68 -2.57
CA ARG A 37 8.33 2.63 -1.69
C ARG A 37 7.03 3.09 -1.05
N TYR A 38 6.17 2.12 -0.74
CA TYR A 38 4.89 2.34 -0.07
C TYR A 38 4.87 1.50 1.19
N GLU A 39 4.83 2.15 2.35
CA GLU A 39 4.86 1.44 3.63
C GLU A 39 3.63 1.77 4.48
N PRO A 40 2.97 0.75 5.06
CA PRO A 40 1.86 0.97 5.96
C PRO A 40 2.35 1.41 7.33
N VAL A 41 1.63 2.35 7.92
CA VAL A 41 1.90 2.91 9.25
C VAL A 41 1.08 2.16 10.30
N TYR A 42 1.78 1.52 11.24
CA TYR A 42 1.15 0.68 12.27
C TYR A 42 1.10 1.34 13.65
N SER A 43 1.91 2.38 13.90
CA SER A 43 1.99 3.05 15.20
C SER A 43 1.56 4.51 15.11
N GLY A 44 1.13 5.08 16.24
CA GLY A 44 0.70 6.48 16.33
C GLY A 44 1.83 7.47 16.61
N SER A 45 3.11 7.04 16.59
CA SER A 45 4.25 7.92 16.93
C SER A 45 4.34 9.19 16.07
N MET A 46 3.75 9.19 14.88
CA MET A 46 3.73 10.31 13.95
C MET A 46 2.40 11.07 13.92
N GLU A 47 1.46 10.76 14.79
CA GLU A 47 0.23 11.56 14.90
C GLU A 47 0.51 12.96 15.44
N PRO A 48 -0.24 13.98 14.98
CA PRO A 48 -1.33 13.91 14.00
C PRO A 48 -0.88 13.98 12.54
N ALA A 49 0.43 14.19 12.27
CA ALA A 49 0.93 14.38 10.89
C ALA A 49 0.71 13.14 9.99
N ILE A 50 0.87 11.94 10.55
CA ILE A 50 0.63 10.68 9.86
C ILE A 50 -0.27 9.80 10.74
N PRO A 51 -1.57 9.71 10.44
CA PRO A 51 -2.50 8.86 11.19
C PRO A 51 -2.17 7.37 11.08
N VAL A 52 -2.45 6.61 12.15
CA VAL A 52 -2.37 5.15 12.10
C VAL A 52 -3.22 4.60 10.96
N GLY A 53 -2.75 3.54 10.30
CA GLY A 53 -3.42 2.94 9.15
C GLY A 53 -3.24 3.70 7.84
N SER A 54 -2.39 4.72 7.81
CA SER A 54 -1.97 5.40 6.57
C SER A 54 -1.01 4.52 5.76
N ILE A 55 -0.84 4.88 4.48
CA ILE A 55 0.30 4.47 3.67
C ILE A 55 1.18 5.69 3.45
N VAL A 56 2.46 5.59 3.76
CA VAL A 56 3.46 6.61 3.42
C VAL A 56 4.14 6.27 2.12
N VAL A 57 4.35 7.30 1.30
CA VAL A 57 5.08 7.22 0.04
C VAL A 57 6.49 7.72 0.30
N ILE A 58 7.46 6.83 0.16
CA ILE A 58 8.87 7.06 0.49
C ILE A 58 9.66 7.11 -0.80
N LYS A 59 10.36 8.20 -1.01
CA LYS A 59 11.28 8.37 -2.14
C LYS A 59 12.72 8.31 -1.64
N PRO A 60 13.58 7.43 -2.17
CA PRO A 60 15.01 7.48 -1.92
C PRO A 60 15.56 8.86 -2.28
N VAL A 61 16.38 9.41 -1.42
CA VAL A 61 17.03 10.71 -1.60
C VAL A 61 18.47 10.62 -1.12
N ASP A 62 19.32 11.49 -1.60
CA ASP A 62 20.64 11.66 -1.04
C ASP A 62 20.52 12.17 0.40
N PRO A 63 21.02 11.44 1.41
CA PRO A 63 20.95 11.85 2.81
C PRO A 63 21.55 13.24 3.08
N GLU A 64 22.49 13.70 2.25
CA GLU A 64 23.07 15.05 2.37
C GLU A 64 22.07 16.19 2.05
N THR A 65 20.99 15.87 1.34
CA THR A 65 19.95 16.84 0.99
C THR A 65 18.85 16.98 2.04
N LEU A 66 18.89 16.11 3.07
CA LEU A 66 17.89 16.12 4.14
C LEU A 66 18.10 17.28 5.08
N THR A 67 16.98 17.84 5.54
CA THR A 67 16.94 19.01 6.42
C THR A 67 16.12 18.74 7.68
N ILE A 68 16.33 19.57 8.69
CA ILE A 68 15.49 19.55 9.91
C ILE A 68 14.04 19.80 9.51
N GLY A 69 13.12 18.98 10.05
CA GLY A 69 11.71 19.00 9.74
C GLY A 69 11.29 17.95 8.72
N ASP A 70 12.22 17.36 7.96
CA ASP A 70 11.90 16.27 7.03
C ASP A 70 11.47 15.02 7.78
N ILE A 71 10.46 14.33 7.26
CA ILE A 71 10.06 13.00 7.74
C ILE A 71 10.81 11.97 6.92
N ILE A 72 11.57 11.12 7.60
CA ILE A 72 12.37 10.08 6.97
C ILE A 72 11.92 8.68 7.42
N CYS A 73 12.01 7.73 6.50
CA CYS A 73 11.95 6.31 6.79
C CYS A 73 13.37 5.78 6.87
N PHE A 74 13.68 5.05 7.94
CA PHE A 74 15.03 4.54 8.18
C PHE A 74 14.98 3.18 8.90
N LYS A 75 16.10 2.50 8.93
CA LYS A 75 16.32 1.30 9.73
C LYS A 75 17.13 1.66 10.98
N ILE A 76 16.78 1.08 12.12
CA ILE A 76 17.57 1.27 13.35
C ILE A 76 18.96 0.67 13.17
N GLU A 77 19.02 -0.53 12.59
CA GLU A 77 20.24 -1.21 12.18
C GLU A 77 20.15 -1.56 10.69
N SER A 78 21.28 -1.57 9.99
CA SER A 78 21.32 -1.79 8.52
C SER A 78 20.66 -3.11 8.10
N GLU A 79 20.74 -4.15 8.92
CA GLU A 79 20.16 -5.47 8.65
C GLU A 79 18.74 -5.64 9.21
N SER A 80 18.20 -4.64 9.91
CA SER A 80 16.83 -4.73 10.45
C SER A 80 15.82 -4.86 9.32
N PRO A 81 14.89 -5.82 9.40
CA PRO A 81 13.80 -5.91 8.47
C PRO A 81 12.73 -4.82 8.72
N THR A 82 12.77 -4.20 9.90
CA THR A 82 11.76 -3.22 10.34
C THR A 82 12.28 -1.81 10.09
N THR A 83 11.42 -1.00 9.52
CA THR A 83 11.64 0.44 9.30
C THR A 83 10.89 1.27 10.34
N VAL A 84 11.45 2.44 10.64
CA VAL A 84 10.85 3.46 11.49
C VAL A 84 10.66 4.73 10.65
N THR A 85 9.58 5.45 10.90
CA THR A 85 9.28 6.71 10.21
C THR A 85 9.12 7.81 11.24
N HIS A 86 10.11 8.71 11.34
CA HIS A 86 10.11 9.83 12.29
C HIS A 86 10.63 11.11 11.62
N ARG A 87 10.47 12.23 12.31
CA ARG A 87 10.90 13.55 11.84
C ARG A 87 12.33 13.86 12.31
N ILE A 88 13.14 14.42 11.43
CA ILE A 88 14.46 14.96 11.77
C ILE A 88 14.27 16.22 12.63
N ILE A 89 14.79 16.20 13.83
CA ILE A 89 14.78 17.35 14.75
C ILE A 89 16.16 17.99 14.89
N ASN A 90 17.24 17.25 14.58
CA ASN A 90 18.60 17.78 14.58
C ASN A 90 19.50 16.97 13.63
N ILE A 91 20.56 17.61 13.14
CA ILE A 91 21.58 17.01 12.27
C ILE A 91 22.93 17.15 12.95
N THR A 92 23.64 16.02 13.06
CA THR A 92 24.97 15.95 13.69
C THR A 92 26.00 15.40 12.71
N ALA A 93 27.27 15.47 13.06
CA ALA A 93 28.33 14.85 12.28
C ALA A 93 28.19 13.32 12.16
N GLN A 94 27.48 12.68 13.12
CA GLN A 94 27.29 11.22 13.16
C GLN A 94 26.00 10.77 12.46
N GLY A 95 25.08 11.70 12.14
CA GLY A 95 23.78 11.40 11.50
C GLY A 95 22.65 12.28 11.99
N PHE A 96 21.42 11.74 11.90
CA PHE A 96 20.20 12.47 12.24
C PHE A 96 19.68 12.08 13.62
N ILE A 97 19.25 13.08 14.40
CA ILE A 97 18.45 12.88 15.60
C ILE A 97 17.00 13.03 15.16
N THR A 98 16.21 12.00 15.43
CA THR A 98 14.81 11.89 15.02
C THR A 98 13.89 11.86 16.22
N LYS A 99 12.61 12.16 15.96
CA LYS A 99 11.55 12.11 16.96
C LYS A 99 10.21 11.84 16.28
N GLY A 100 9.39 10.99 16.86
CA GLY A 100 7.97 10.87 16.50
C GLY A 100 7.21 12.13 16.90
N ASP A 101 6.31 12.60 16.05
CA ASP A 101 5.56 13.84 16.30
C ASP A 101 4.70 13.75 17.58
N ALA A 102 4.20 12.56 17.92
CA ALA A 102 3.43 12.28 19.13
C ALA A 102 4.29 11.91 20.35
N ASN A 103 5.59 11.71 20.20
CA ASN A 103 6.47 11.34 21.32
C ASN A 103 6.86 12.58 22.13
N GLU A 104 7.10 12.42 23.42
CA GLU A 104 7.60 13.50 24.29
C GLU A 104 9.10 13.72 24.06
N ASP A 105 9.87 12.65 24.01
CA ASP A 105 11.32 12.66 23.93
C ASP A 105 11.83 12.32 22.51
N PRO A 106 13.03 12.80 22.14
CA PRO A 106 13.76 12.33 20.97
C PRO A 106 14.07 10.84 21.03
N ASP A 107 14.30 10.25 19.87
CA ASP A 107 14.77 8.87 19.79
C ASP A 107 16.15 8.74 20.47
N THR A 108 16.38 7.62 21.16
CA THR A 108 17.63 7.38 21.91
C THR A 108 18.83 7.00 21.02
N TRP A 109 18.59 6.75 19.74
CA TRP A 109 19.61 6.41 18.75
C TRP A 109 19.86 7.55 17.78
N ILE A 110 21.04 7.53 17.15
CA ILE A 110 21.36 8.42 16.04
C ILE A 110 21.19 7.63 14.74
N VAL A 111 20.37 8.14 13.85
CA VAL A 111 20.13 7.52 12.52
C VAL A 111 21.32 7.86 11.61
N LYS A 112 22.13 6.85 11.30
CA LYS A 112 23.24 7.02 10.36
C LYS A 112 22.70 7.24 8.94
N LYS A 113 23.44 8.00 8.12
CA LYS A 113 23.07 8.31 6.73
C LYS A 113 22.80 7.06 5.88
N GLU A 114 23.61 6.02 6.08
CA GLU A 114 23.47 4.72 5.39
C GLU A 114 22.20 3.94 5.75
N ASN A 115 21.60 4.24 6.90
CA ASN A 115 20.38 3.58 7.37
C ASN A 115 19.09 4.26 6.85
N VAL A 116 19.23 5.41 6.20
CA VAL A 116 18.08 6.12 5.63
C VAL A 116 17.57 5.38 4.40
N VAL A 117 16.30 4.99 4.43
CA VAL A 117 15.60 4.36 3.30
C VAL A 117 15.11 5.44 2.32
N GLY A 118 14.67 6.58 2.84
CA GLY A 118 14.24 7.71 2.04
C GLY A 118 13.40 8.71 2.81
N LYS A 119 12.97 9.76 2.11
CA LYS A 119 12.09 10.82 2.62
C LYS A 119 10.63 10.51 2.33
N VAL A 120 9.76 10.74 3.28
CA VAL A 120 8.31 10.68 3.07
C VAL A 120 7.88 11.91 2.27
N ILE A 121 7.34 11.66 1.08
CA ILE A 121 6.89 12.72 0.16
C ILE A 121 5.37 12.90 0.14
N ALA A 122 4.63 11.88 0.57
CA ALA A 122 3.18 11.92 0.66
C ALA A 122 2.67 10.90 1.69
N THR A 123 1.48 11.16 2.21
CA THR A 123 0.75 10.26 3.10
C THR A 123 -0.65 10.06 2.55
N ILE A 124 -1.10 8.81 2.48
CA ILE A 124 -2.46 8.45 2.08
C ILE A 124 -3.17 7.90 3.32
N PRO A 125 -4.01 8.74 3.98
CA PRO A 125 -4.64 8.37 5.24
C PRO A 125 -5.54 7.14 5.09
N TYR A 126 -5.52 6.26 6.08
CA TYR A 126 -6.40 5.10 6.25
C TYR A 126 -6.33 4.02 5.15
N LEU A 127 -5.58 4.22 4.06
CA LEU A 127 -5.47 3.25 2.97
C LEU A 127 -4.76 1.96 3.40
N GLY A 128 -3.91 2.03 4.42
CA GLY A 128 -3.24 0.87 5.02
C GLY A 128 -4.21 -0.13 5.64
N TYR A 129 -5.35 0.33 6.19
CA TYR A 129 -6.39 -0.57 6.71
C TYR A 129 -6.98 -1.45 5.61
N LEU A 130 -7.22 -0.89 4.42
CA LEU A 130 -7.70 -1.68 3.29
C LEU A 130 -6.66 -2.72 2.87
N GLY A 131 -5.39 -2.34 2.80
CA GLY A 131 -4.28 -3.25 2.49
C GLY A 131 -4.16 -4.38 3.52
N HIS A 132 -4.28 -4.05 4.80
CA HIS A 132 -4.29 -5.04 5.87
C HIS A 132 -5.50 -5.97 5.76
N PHE A 133 -6.71 -5.44 5.56
CA PHE A 133 -7.93 -6.23 5.40
C PHE A 133 -7.83 -7.23 4.25
N VAL A 134 -7.36 -6.80 3.08
CA VAL A 134 -7.17 -7.67 1.90
C VAL A 134 -6.21 -8.84 2.20
N ARG A 135 -5.23 -8.64 3.07
CA ARG A 135 -4.28 -9.69 3.47
C ARG A 135 -4.84 -10.68 4.48
N THR A 136 -5.98 -10.38 5.12
CA THR A 136 -6.65 -11.36 5.99
C THR A 136 -7.34 -12.44 5.16
N PRO A 137 -7.47 -13.68 5.65
CA PRO A 137 -8.21 -14.75 4.95
C PRO A 137 -9.65 -14.34 4.61
N ILE A 138 -10.30 -13.60 5.51
CA ILE A 138 -11.67 -13.10 5.32
C ILE A 138 -11.70 -12.04 4.22
N GLY A 139 -10.83 -11.03 4.27
CA GLY A 139 -10.76 -9.97 3.27
C GLY A 139 -10.42 -10.51 1.87
N PHE A 140 -9.46 -11.41 1.79
CA PHE A 140 -9.10 -12.11 0.55
C PHE A 140 -10.29 -12.90 -0.02
N THR A 141 -10.98 -13.66 0.82
CA THR A 141 -12.15 -14.44 0.40
C THR A 141 -13.28 -13.55 -0.09
N LEU A 142 -13.61 -12.49 0.66
CA LEU A 142 -14.72 -11.60 0.31
C LEU A 142 -14.43 -10.76 -0.93
N LEU A 143 -13.21 -10.24 -1.06
CA LEU A 143 -12.88 -9.29 -2.13
C LEU A 143 -12.37 -9.96 -3.41
N ILE A 144 -11.85 -11.17 -3.33
CA ILE A 144 -11.23 -11.84 -4.47
C ILE A 144 -11.95 -13.15 -4.80
N ILE A 145 -12.03 -14.10 -3.85
CA ILE A 145 -12.56 -15.44 -4.13
C ILE A 145 -14.04 -15.39 -4.50
N ILE A 146 -14.87 -14.73 -3.71
CA ILE A 146 -16.31 -14.67 -3.96
C ILE A 146 -16.64 -13.98 -5.29
N PRO A 147 -16.15 -12.78 -5.62
CA PRO A 147 -16.42 -12.16 -6.91
C PRO A 147 -15.90 -12.97 -8.10
N ALA A 148 -14.70 -13.55 -7.99
CA ALA A 148 -14.15 -14.39 -9.04
C ALA A 148 -15.00 -15.64 -9.28
N THR A 149 -15.43 -16.32 -8.21
CA THR A 149 -16.30 -17.51 -8.31
C THR A 149 -17.64 -17.18 -8.95
N LEU A 150 -18.26 -16.06 -8.55
CA LEU A 150 -19.51 -15.61 -9.14
C LEU A 150 -19.38 -15.35 -10.65
N LEU A 151 -18.27 -14.73 -11.08
CA LEU A 151 -18.02 -14.52 -12.52
C LEU A 151 -17.86 -15.83 -13.28
N ILE A 152 -17.07 -16.75 -12.75
CA ILE A 152 -16.87 -18.07 -13.36
C ILE A 152 -18.22 -18.78 -13.54
N ILE A 153 -19.06 -18.78 -12.51
CA ILE A 153 -20.40 -19.37 -12.58
C ILE A 153 -21.27 -18.69 -13.64
N MET A 154 -21.23 -17.35 -13.70
CA MET A 154 -21.99 -16.60 -14.70
C MET A 154 -21.53 -16.92 -16.12
N GLU A 155 -20.21 -17.02 -16.36
CA GLU A 155 -19.66 -17.30 -17.67
C GLU A 155 -19.93 -18.74 -18.11
N ILE A 156 -19.81 -19.72 -17.20
CA ILE A 156 -20.20 -21.11 -17.47
C ILE A 156 -21.67 -21.21 -17.88
N LYS A 157 -22.57 -20.53 -17.15
CA LYS A 157 -24.00 -20.49 -17.51
C LYS A 157 -24.24 -19.87 -18.89
N ASN A 158 -23.50 -18.83 -19.26
CA ASN A 158 -23.58 -18.23 -20.59
C ASN A 158 -23.12 -19.18 -21.68
N ILE A 159 -21.98 -19.85 -21.49
CA ILE A 159 -21.44 -20.83 -22.43
C ILE A 159 -22.46 -21.99 -22.66
N ILE A 160 -22.97 -22.57 -21.57
CA ILE A 160 -23.97 -23.66 -21.67
C ILE A 160 -25.20 -23.19 -22.46
N LYS A 161 -25.66 -21.97 -22.24
CA LYS A 161 -26.80 -21.38 -22.93
C LYS A 161 -26.55 -21.20 -24.43
N GLU A 162 -25.36 -20.78 -24.80
CA GLU A 162 -24.96 -20.62 -26.21
C GLU A 162 -24.78 -21.96 -26.90
N VAL A 163 -24.18 -22.95 -26.26
CA VAL A 163 -24.04 -24.31 -26.79
C VAL A 163 -25.40 -24.96 -27.03
N LYS A 164 -26.34 -24.80 -26.07
CA LYS A 164 -27.71 -25.32 -26.25
C LYS A 164 -28.47 -24.66 -27.41
N LYS A 165 -28.20 -23.40 -27.72
CA LYS A 165 -28.82 -22.67 -28.85
C LYS A 165 -28.26 -23.11 -30.22
N LYS A 166 -27.04 -23.62 -30.27
CA LYS A 166 -26.35 -24.04 -31.50
C LYS A 166 -26.58 -25.51 -31.86
N LYS A 167 -27.29 -26.30 -31.02
CA LYS A 167 -27.64 -27.69 -31.35
C LYS A 167 -28.90 -27.66 -32.24
N PRO A 168 -28.80 -27.94 -33.56
CA PRO A 168 -29.98 -28.07 -34.41
C PRO A 168 -30.75 -29.33 -33.98
N SER A 169 -32.07 -29.22 -33.97
CA SER A 169 -32.99 -30.34 -33.83
C SER A 169 -32.90 -31.25 -35.05
#